data_c627b661a8f957cf58823700b326052a
#
_entry.id   c627b661a8f957cf58823700b326052a
#
_cell.length_a   1.000
_cell.length_b   1.000
_cell.length_c   1.000
_cell.angle_alpha   90.00
_cell.angle_beta   90.00
_cell.angle_gamma   90.00
#
_symmetry.space_group_name_H-M   'P 1'
#
loop_
_entity.id
_entity.type
_entity.pdbx_description
1 polymer ?
#
loop_
_entity_poly.entity_id
_entity_poly.type
_entity_poly.pdbx_seq_one_letter_code
_entity_poly.pdbx_strand_id
1 'polypeptide(L)'
;MSDNPRSGDDRSIWTRRGWLSAASTGMIGAAVAGRAAGTGAEAGSIQEAPSGPGLPLRLTEFEPKSMLHVAETQVARARFPVIDFHSHISWRPRASRPATPPSELLKTMDAVNLHTMVNLTGGSGEQLASAIATFDKAFPRRFVSMTEPTWTRASEPGYAAWQAEEVATAKTAGAVGVKILKTLGLYLRDGGPTGKLVRVDDPRFDPMWDACGRLGLPVAMHVGDPEAFFLPIDRFNERYEELGAHPDWSFHGKDFPAFKEILAARDRVFAKHPKTTFVALHVGHWAENLSAVGEMLDRFPNVNVEIGARIGELGRQPRTSVRFFDKYQDRVLFGTDAIPHGVETPQQVFGEDLYRIYYRFLETEDEYFDYAPARVPPQGRWRIYGVGLSEQILRKVYHQNAERVLGMKLVGA
;
A
#
# COMPACT_ATOMS: atom_id res chain seq x y z
N MET A 1 13.59 41.92 27.49
CA MET A 1 14.75 41.14 27.04
C MET A 1 14.62 39.74 27.63
N SER A 2 14.06 38.81 26.93
CA SER A 2 14.09 37.39 27.27
C SER A 2 13.90 36.65 25.96
N ASP A 3 15.00 36.10 25.46
CA ASP A 3 15.04 35.27 24.25
C ASP A 3 14.29 33.98 24.48
N ASN A 4 13.32 33.71 23.61
CA ASN A 4 12.62 32.45 23.53
C ASN A 4 13.31 31.59 22.43
N PRO A 5 13.85 30.42 22.74
CA PRO A 5 14.45 29.57 21.71
C PRO A 5 13.37 28.96 20.85
N ARG A 6 13.49 29.17 19.57
CA ARG A 6 12.63 28.67 18.51
C ARG A 6 12.59 27.15 18.53
N SER A 7 11.38 26.59 18.58
CA SER A 7 11.09 25.18 18.34
C SER A 7 11.59 24.78 16.96
N GLY A 8 12.53 23.84 16.91
CA GLY A 8 13.03 23.26 15.67
C GLY A 8 11.90 22.53 14.94
N ASP A 9 11.82 22.78 13.66
CA ASP A 9 10.83 22.23 12.74
C ASP A 9 11.12 20.74 12.50
N ASP A 10 10.50 19.85 13.30
CA ASP A 10 10.64 18.38 13.27
C ASP A 10 9.83 17.71 12.14
N ARG A 11 9.44 18.51 11.13
CA ARG A 11 8.57 18.08 10.02
C ARG A 11 9.28 17.36 8.86
N SER A 12 10.63 17.25 8.90
CA SER A 12 11.41 16.69 7.80
C SER A 12 11.55 15.16 7.82
N ILE A 13 11.20 14.51 8.92
CA ILE A 13 11.48 13.08 9.16
C ILE A 13 10.43 12.16 8.50
N TRP A 14 9.25 12.67 8.14
CA TRP A 14 8.09 11.87 7.80
C TRP A 14 7.66 11.92 6.33
N THR A 15 8.45 12.52 5.44
CA THR A 15 8.24 12.38 3.99
C THR A 15 8.91 11.09 3.50
N ARG A 16 8.39 10.45 2.44
CA ARG A 16 9.07 9.29 1.80
C ARG A 16 10.58 9.56 1.60
N ARG A 17 10.98 10.78 1.31
CA ARG A 17 12.38 11.21 1.19
C ARG A 17 13.11 11.41 2.52
N GLY A 18 12.45 11.86 3.56
CA GLY A 18 13.04 11.97 4.92
C GLY A 18 13.38 10.60 5.50
N TRP A 19 12.60 9.59 5.17
CA TRP A 19 12.87 8.20 5.51
C TRP A 19 14.14 7.66 4.84
N LEU A 20 14.40 8.11 3.60
CA LEU A 20 15.47 7.63 2.74
C LEU A 20 16.82 8.29 3.04
N SER A 21 16.83 9.55 3.50
CA SER A 21 18.08 10.27 3.84
C SER A 21 18.71 9.84 5.16
N ALA A 22 17.99 9.15 6.05
CA ALA A 22 18.57 8.63 7.30
C ALA A 22 19.34 7.31 7.12
N ALA A 23 19.20 6.63 5.98
CA ALA A 23 19.84 5.33 5.71
C ALA A 23 21.14 5.42 4.90
N SER A 24 21.53 6.60 4.39
CA SER A 24 22.62 6.73 3.40
C SER A 24 23.98 7.20 3.96
N THR A 25 24.25 7.03 5.25
CA THR A 25 25.60 7.31 5.79
C THR A 25 26.15 6.10 6.53
N GLY A 26 26.88 5.22 5.82
CA GLY A 26 27.58 4.13 6.50
C GLY A 26 28.25 3.08 5.61
N MET A 27 29.45 3.40 5.18
CA MET A 27 30.64 2.55 5.02
C MET A 27 30.76 1.53 3.90
N ILE A 28 31.71 1.86 3.04
CA ILE A 28 32.53 0.96 2.21
C ILE A 28 33.41 0.07 3.14
N GLY A 29 33.28 -1.21 3.04
CA GLY A 29 34.11 -2.19 3.74
C GLY A 29 34.35 -3.45 2.91
N ALA A 30 35.61 -3.75 2.71
CA ALA A 30 36.26 -4.67 1.77
C ALA A 30 35.81 -6.14 1.82
N ALA A 31 35.90 -6.77 0.65
CA ALA A 31 35.75 -8.19 0.39
C ALA A 31 36.84 -9.04 1.06
N VAL A 32 36.47 -10.17 1.66
CA VAL A 32 37.34 -11.32 1.88
C VAL A 32 36.65 -12.57 1.36
N ALA A 33 37.29 -13.20 0.40
CA ALA A 33 36.85 -14.46 -0.19
C ALA A 33 37.09 -15.64 0.76
N GLY A 34 36.03 -16.39 1.04
CA GLY A 34 36.14 -17.70 1.70
C GLY A 34 35.44 -18.77 0.86
N ARG A 35 36.27 -19.67 0.26
CA ARG A 35 35.79 -20.89 -0.41
C ARG A 35 35.29 -21.90 0.62
N ALA A 36 34.09 -22.38 0.44
CA ALA A 36 33.65 -23.66 1.00
C ALA A 36 33.01 -24.50 -0.11
N ALA A 37 33.58 -25.67 -0.33
CA ALA A 37 33.09 -26.66 -1.28
C ALA A 37 31.87 -27.38 -0.71
N GLY A 38 30.81 -27.47 -1.46
CA GLY A 38 29.60 -28.25 -1.17
C GLY A 38 29.05 -28.85 -2.46
N THR A 39 28.88 -30.15 -2.42
CA THR A 39 28.55 -31.10 -3.48
C THR A 39 27.33 -30.76 -4.30
N GLY A 40 27.46 -30.95 -5.61
CA GLY A 40 26.50 -30.53 -6.63
C GLY A 40 25.19 -31.30 -6.67
N ALA A 41 24.14 -30.55 -6.96
CA ALA A 41 23.01 -31.00 -7.75
C ALA A 41 23.20 -30.37 -9.16
N GLU A 42 23.20 -31.18 -10.18
CA GLU A 42 23.30 -30.72 -11.56
C GLU A 42 22.08 -29.85 -11.89
N ALA A 43 22.29 -28.53 -11.89
CA ALA A 43 21.36 -27.61 -12.51
C ALA A 43 21.44 -27.84 -14.01
N GLY A 44 20.35 -28.29 -14.64
CA GLY A 44 20.22 -28.42 -16.07
C GLY A 44 20.73 -27.15 -16.74
N SER A 45 21.67 -27.30 -17.67
CA SER A 45 22.25 -26.22 -18.44
C SER A 45 21.14 -25.49 -19.19
N ILE A 46 20.82 -24.26 -18.77
CA ILE A 46 20.06 -23.34 -19.60
C ILE A 46 20.94 -23.10 -20.83
N GLN A 47 20.53 -23.62 -21.96
CA GLN A 47 21.19 -23.42 -23.23
C GLN A 47 21.20 -21.91 -23.51
N GLU A 48 22.37 -21.28 -23.46
CA GLU A 48 22.52 -19.89 -23.87
C GLU A 48 22.01 -19.74 -25.30
N ALA A 49 21.10 -18.81 -25.51
CA ALA A 49 20.63 -18.49 -26.85
C ALA A 49 21.87 -18.14 -27.72
N PRO A 50 21.91 -18.60 -28.99
CA PRO A 50 23.04 -18.33 -29.84
C PRO A 50 23.25 -16.82 -29.93
N SER A 51 24.50 -16.37 -29.60
CA SER A 51 24.92 -15.00 -29.75
C SER A 51 25.03 -14.65 -31.24
N GLY A 52 23.92 -14.26 -31.83
CA GLY A 52 23.90 -13.59 -33.13
C GLY A 52 24.59 -12.23 -33.04
N PRO A 53 24.87 -11.56 -34.15
CA PRO A 53 25.39 -10.20 -34.13
C PRO A 53 24.42 -9.37 -33.27
N GLY A 54 24.92 -8.86 -32.14
CA GLY A 54 24.07 -8.23 -31.11
C GLY A 54 23.20 -7.14 -31.72
N LEU A 55 21.91 -7.19 -31.45
CA LEU A 55 21.03 -6.11 -31.84
C LEU A 55 21.51 -4.85 -31.11
N PRO A 56 21.65 -3.69 -31.80
CA PRO A 56 22.17 -2.48 -31.19
C PRO A 56 21.24 -1.85 -30.14
N LEU A 57 19.99 -2.35 -30.05
CA LEU A 57 18.98 -1.86 -29.15
C LEU A 57 19.25 -2.36 -27.72
N ARG A 58 19.35 -1.45 -26.77
CA ARG A 58 19.43 -1.83 -25.35
C ARG A 58 18.10 -2.39 -24.86
N LEU A 59 18.12 -3.31 -23.91
CA LEU A 59 16.91 -3.86 -23.31
C LEU A 59 16.00 -2.78 -22.68
N THR A 60 16.59 -1.73 -22.13
CA THR A 60 15.87 -0.56 -21.57
C THR A 60 15.18 0.30 -22.63
N GLU A 61 15.59 0.19 -23.89
CA GLU A 61 15.01 0.89 -25.04
C GLU A 61 14.02 0.02 -25.81
N PHE A 62 13.92 -1.28 -25.44
CA PHE A 62 13.03 -2.22 -26.08
C PHE A 62 11.60 -2.04 -25.57
N GLU A 63 10.75 -1.48 -26.40
CA GLU A 63 9.34 -1.21 -26.13
C GLU A 63 8.45 -1.87 -27.18
N PRO A 64 8.25 -3.19 -27.10
CA PRO A 64 7.49 -3.91 -28.10
C PRO A 64 6.01 -3.49 -28.04
N LYS A 65 5.43 -3.20 -29.20
CA LYS A 65 3.99 -3.03 -29.34
C LYS A 65 3.35 -4.39 -29.55
N SER A 66 2.28 -4.64 -28.82
CA SER A 66 1.50 -5.85 -29.01
C SER A 66 0.92 -5.90 -30.43
N MET A 67 1.00 -7.06 -31.06
CA MET A 67 0.36 -7.36 -32.34
C MET A 67 -0.96 -8.14 -32.14
N LEU A 68 -1.42 -8.27 -30.90
CA LEU A 68 -2.69 -8.91 -30.59
C LEU A 68 -3.86 -8.00 -31.03
N HIS A 69 -4.87 -8.64 -31.61
CA HIS A 69 -6.15 -8.03 -31.94
C HIS A 69 -7.18 -8.52 -30.91
N VAL A 70 -7.24 -7.85 -29.77
CA VAL A 70 -8.10 -8.17 -28.63
C VAL A 70 -9.10 -7.05 -28.37
N ALA A 71 -10.15 -7.32 -27.62
CA ALA A 71 -11.13 -6.32 -27.25
C ALA A 71 -10.49 -5.20 -26.41
N GLU A 72 -10.87 -3.96 -26.69
CA GLU A 72 -10.49 -2.77 -25.92
C GLU A 72 -11.75 -2.06 -25.42
N THR A 73 -12.20 -2.47 -24.24
CA THR A 73 -13.39 -1.88 -23.62
C THR A 73 -13.04 -0.57 -22.91
N GLN A 74 -13.74 0.50 -23.28
CA GLN A 74 -13.59 1.79 -22.63
C GLN A 74 -14.56 1.89 -21.44
N VAL A 75 -14.06 1.72 -20.22
CA VAL A 75 -14.83 1.90 -18.99
C VAL A 75 -14.57 3.31 -18.45
N ALA A 76 -15.28 4.27 -19.01
CA ALA A 76 -15.09 5.68 -18.65
C ALA A 76 -15.49 5.98 -17.19
N ARG A 77 -16.39 5.19 -16.61
CA ARG A 77 -17.01 5.43 -15.32
C ARG A 77 -17.42 4.10 -14.68
N ALA A 78 -17.21 3.92 -13.38
CA ALA A 78 -17.63 2.73 -12.68
C ALA A 78 -19.15 2.50 -12.78
N ARG A 79 -19.56 1.24 -12.92
CA ARG A 79 -20.97 0.81 -13.02
C ARG A 79 -21.76 1.17 -11.78
N PHE A 80 -21.14 1.15 -10.60
CA PHE A 80 -21.73 1.49 -9.31
C PHE A 80 -20.86 2.55 -8.60
N PRO A 81 -21.42 3.32 -7.63
CA PRO A 81 -20.63 4.23 -6.82
C PRO A 81 -19.46 3.50 -6.13
N VAL A 82 -18.31 4.12 -6.08
CA VAL A 82 -17.08 3.54 -5.54
C VAL A 82 -16.64 4.27 -4.27
N ILE A 83 -16.19 3.52 -3.28
CA ILE A 83 -15.40 4.01 -2.15
C ILE A 83 -13.97 3.55 -2.36
N ASP A 84 -13.06 4.49 -2.60
CA ASP A 84 -11.63 4.20 -2.60
C ASP A 84 -11.14 4.16 -1.15
N PHE A 85 -10.95 2.96 -0.63
CA PHE A 85 -10.53 2.75 0.76
C PHE A 85 -9.07 3.11 1.00
N HIS A 86 -8.27 3.30 -0.05
CA HIS A 86 -6.84 3.54 0.07
C HIS A 86 -6.38 4.70 -0.79
N SER A 87 -6.35 5.89 -0.18
CA SER A 87 -5.82 7.09 -0.81
C SER A 87 -4.97 7.93 0.15
N HIS A 88 -4.10 8.75 -0.40
CA HIS A 88 -3.14 9.58 0.33
C HIS A 88 -3.32 11.07 0.04
N ILE A 89 -4.55 11.57 0.17
CA ILE A 89 -4.93 12.94 -0.26
C ILE A 89 -4.26 14.04 0.55
N SER A 90 -3.92 13.79 1.81
CA SER A 90 -3.19 14.74 2.67
C SER A 90 -1.67 14.60 2.58
N TRP A 91 -1.16 13.60 1.85
CA TRP A 91 0.26 13.37 1.76
C TRP A 91 0.95 14.45 0.92
N ARG A 92 2.05 14.99 1.44
CA ARG A 92 2.86 16.02 0.79
C ARG A 92 4.30 15.53 0.66
N PRO A 93 4.77 15.21 -0.55
CA PRO A 93 6.15 14.77 -0.74
C PRO A 93 7.20 15.85 -0.43
N ARG A 94 6.79 17.13 -0.44
CA ARG A 94 7.60 18.29 -0.05
C ARG A 94 6.72 19.29 0.69
N ALA A 95 7.20 19.80 1.82
CA ALA A 95 6.49 20.80 2.62
C ALA A 95 6.13 22.09 1.84
N SER A 96 6.87 22.39 0.78
CA SER A 96 6.67 23.56 -0.09
C SER A 96 5.57 23.37 -1.16
N ARG A 97 5.04 22.14 -1.35
CA ARG A 97 3.98 21.90 -2.34
C ARG A 97 2.62 21.99 -1.67
N PRO A 98 1.71 22.85 -2.15
CA PRO A 98 0.36 22.91 -1.60
C PRO A 98 -0.36 21.57 -1.83
N ALA A 99 -1.27 21.21 -0.92
CA ALA A 99 -2.16 20.08 -1.13
C ALA A 99 -3.06 20.35 -2.35
N THR A 100 -3.48 19.30 -3.04
CA THR A 100 -4.49 19.41 -4.09
C THR A 100 -5.80 19.90 -3.45
N PRO A 101 -6.39 20.98 -3.96
CA PRO A 101 -7.67 21.44 -3.43
C PRO A 101 -8.74 20.36 -3.55
N PRO A 102 -9.62 20.20 -2.53
CA PRO A 102 -10.72 19.24 -2.62
C PRO A 102 -11.59 19.39 -3.85
N SER A 103 -11.78 20.62 -4.34
CA SER A 103 -12.55 20.91 -5.55
C SER A 103 -11.96 20.31 -6.83
N GLU A 104 -10.64 20.13 -6.90
CA GLU A 104 -9.99 19.45 -8.02
C GLU A 104 -10.16 17.94 -7.91
N LEU A 105 -10.04 17.38 -6.70
CA LEU A 105 -10.30 15.97 -6.46
C LEU A 105 -11.74 15.59 -6.83
N LEU A 106 -12.70 16.42 -6.42
CA LEU A 106 -14.13 16.20 -6.67
C LEU A 106 -14.46 16.15 -8.16
N LYS A 107 -13.81 16.97 -9.01
CA LYS A 107 -14.02 16.91 -10.46
C LYS A 107 -13.71 15.53 -11.03
N THR A 108 -12.54 14.99 -10.69
CA THR A 108 -12.15 13.63 -11.10
C THR A 108 -13.09 12.58 -10.50
N MET A 109 -13.40 12.70 -9.20
CA MET A 109 -14.30 11.77 -8.51
C MET A 109 -15.67 11.70 -9.21
N ASP A 110 -16.26 12.85 -9.53
CA ASP A 110 -17.56 12.93 -10.21
C ASP A 110 -17.51 12.36 -11.63
N ALA A 111 -16.42 12.60 -12.35
CA ALA A 111 -16.24 12.07 -13.70
C ALA A 111 -16.22 10.54 -13.74
N VAL A 112 -15.60 9.89 -12.75
CA VAL A 112 -15.39 8.43 -12.74
C VAL A 112 -16.32 7.65 -11.82
N ASN A 113 -17.35 8.27 -11.22
CA ASN A 113 -18.27 7.67 -10.23
C ASN A 113 -17.58 7.24 -8.92
N LEU A 114 -16.50 7.93 -8.54
CA LEU A 114 -15.87 7.77 -7.26
C LEU A 114 -16.64 8.60 -6.22
N HIS A 115 -17.36 7.93 -5.35
CA HIS A 115 -18.22 8.60 -4.36
C HIS A 115 -17.42 9.11 -3.16
N THR A 116 -16.56 8.28 -2.59
CA THR A 116 -15.82 8.59 -1.36
C THR A 116 -14.35 8.19 -1.49
N MET A 117 -13.46 9.04 -0.98
CA MET A 117 -12.05 8.70 -0.76
C MET A 117 -11.77 8.59 0.74
N VAL A 118 -11.16 7.49 1.15
CA VAL A 118 -10.64 7.32 2.51
C VAL A 118 -9.20 7.79 2.55
N ASN A 119 -8.96 8.88 3.25
CA ASN A 119 -7.64 9.47 3.44
C ASN A 119 -6.84 8.70 4.50
N LEU A 120 -5.89 7.90 4.08
CA LEU A 120 -5.04 7.13 4.99
C LEU A 120 -3.84 7.94 5.55
N THR A 121 -3.68 9.19 5.15
CA THR A 121 -2.61 10.10 5.62
C THR A 121 -3.15 11.30 6.36
N GLY A 122 -4.20 11.10 7.18
CA GLY A 122 -4.76 12.15 8.01
C GLY A 122 -3.81 12.70 9.07
N GLY A 123 -2.77 11.92 9.42
CA GLY A 123 -1.82 12.27 10.47
C GLY A 123 -2.39 12.11 11.88
N SER A 124 -1.84 12.80 12.85
CA SER A 124 -2.30 12.81 14.25
C SER A 124 -2.42 14.24 14.78
N GLY A 125 -3.12 14.44 15.90
CA GLY A 125 -3.25 15.74 16.56
C GLY A 125 -3.75 16.85 15.62
N GLU A 126 -3.02 17.94 15.52
CA GLU A 126 -3.37 19.09 14.69
C GLU A 126 -3.42 18.76 13.18
N GLN A 127 -2.58 17.85 12.72
CA GLN A 127 -2.61 17.43 11.31
C GLN A 127 -3.93 16.72 10.98
N LEU A 128 -4.38 15.82 11.85
CA LEU A 128 -5.68 15.16 11.72
C LEU A 128 -6.83 16.18 11.76
N ALA A 129 -6.80 17.10 12.71
CA ALA A 129 -7.83 18.14 12.82
C ALA A 129 -7.91 18.99 11.55
N SER A 130 -6.76 19.34 10.97
CA SER A 130 -6.66 20.09 9.70
C SER A 130 -7.19 19.27 8.52
N ALA A 131 -6.85 17.98 8.42
CA ALA A 131 -7.34 17.10 7.37
C ALA A 131 -8.87 16.96 7.44
N ILE A 132 -9.41 16.68 8.63
CA ILE A 132 -10.85 16.56 8.85
C ILE A 132 -11.59 17.88 8.53
N ALA A 133 -11.03 19.02 8.91
CA ALA A 133 -11.64 20.31 8.59
C ALA A 133 -11.65 20.59 7.07
N THR A 134 -10.55 20.28 6.39
CA THR A 134 -10.36 20.59 4.97
C THR A 134 -11.18 19.66 4.07
N PHE A 135 -11.28 18.38 4.42
CA PHE A 135 -11.88 17.35 3.59
C PHE A 135 -13.22 16.87 4.14
N ASP A 136 -13.22 16.23 5.30
CA ASP A 136 -14.36 15.48 5.81
C ASP A 136 -15.55 16.39 6.15
N LYS A 137 -15.32 17.48 6.91
CA LYS A 137 -16.37 18.43 7.31
C LYS A 137 -16.80 19.35 6.18
N ALA A 138 -15.87 19.75 5.32
CA ALA A 138 -16.17 20.62 4.18
C ALA A 138 -16.97 19.88 3.09
N PHE A 139 -16.74 18.58 2.92
CA PHE A 139 -17.42 17.76 1.91
C PHE A 139 -17.89 16.42 2.51
N PRO A 140 -18.93 16.43 3.33
CA PRO A 140 -19.41 15.25 4.04
C PRO A 140 -19.70 14.08 3.10
N ARG A 141 -19.27 12.88 3.51
CA ARG A 141 -19.36 11.62 2.77
C ARG A 141 -18.49 11.52 1.49
N ARG A 142 -17.90 12.63 1.04
CA ARG A 142 -16.97 12.58 -0.09
C ARG A 142 -15.55 12.23 0.36
N PHE A 143 -15.21 12.61 1.57
CA PHE A 143 -13.92 12.28 2.20
C PHE A 143 -14.14 11.85 3.63
N VAL A 144 -13.33 10.89 4.07
CA VAL A 144 -13.23 10.47 5.48
C VAL A 144 -11.75 10.18 5.78
N SER A 145 -11.27 10.56 6.97
CA SER A 145 -9.84 10.49 7.30
C SER A 145 -9.56 9.48 8.42
N MET A 146 -8.47 8.73 8.27
CA MET A 146 -7.89 7.89 9.32
C MET A 146 -6.78 8.63 10.05
N THR A 147 -6.57 8.30 11.32
CA THR A 147 -5.43 8.78 12.11
C THR A 147 -4.22 7.86 11.94
N GLU A 148 -3.04 8.39 12.27
CA GLU A 148 -1.77 7.63 12.33
C GLU A 148 -1.24 7.64 13.76
N PRO A 149 -0.59 6.55 14.24
CA PRO A 149 0.09 6.57 15.53
C PRO A 149 1.28 7.51 15.55
N THR A 150 1.59 8.06 16.73
CA THR A 150 2.75 8.95 16.94
C THR A 150 3.99 8.11 17.28
N TRP A 151 4.75 7.73 16.27
CA TRP A 151 5.89 6.83 16.42
C TRP A 151 7.10 7.45 17.12
N THR A 152 7.26 8.78 17.11
CA THR A 152 8.38 9.50 17.75
C THR A 152 8.47 9.24 19.24
N ARG A 153 7.36 8.88 19.87
CA ARG A 153 7.26 8.60 21.31
C ARG A 153 7.31 7.11 21.66
N ALA A 154 7.46 6.22 20.67
CA ALA A 154 7.28 4.78 20.87
C ALA A 154 8.24 4.14 21.89
N SER A 155 9.38 4.77 22.17
CA SER A 155 10.34 4.33 23.19
C SER A 155 10.17 5.03 24.55
N GLU A 156 9.18 5.93 24.69
CA GLU A 156 8.95 6.64 25.95
C GLU A 156 8.19 5.75 26.97
N PRO A 157 8.51 5.87 28.28
CA PRO A 157 7.70 5.27 29.32
C PRO A 157 6.24 5.71 29.24
N GLY A 158 5.31 4.78 29.36
CA GLY A 158 3.88 5.07 29.30
C GLY A 158 3.29 5.22 27.90
N TYR A 159 4.09 5.12 26.84
CA TYR A 159 3.63 5.23 25.45
C TYR A 159 2.41 4.34 25.14
N ALA A 160 2.42 3.08 25.58
CA ALA A 160 1.36 2.12 25.28
C ALA A 160 -0.03 2.62 25.70
N ALA A 161 -0.16 3.12 26.92
CA ALA A 161 -1.42 3.68 27.44
C ALA A 161 -1.76 5.00 26.75
N TRP A 162 -0.77 5.89 26.62
CA TRP A 162 -0.94 7.18 25.97
C TRP A 162 -1.41 7.02 24.49
N GLN A 163 -0.80 6.13 23.72
CA GLN A 163 -1.19 5.93 22.32
C GLN A 163 -2.61 5.34 22.19
N ALA A 164 -3.05 4.51 23.15
CA ALA A 164 -4.42 4.04 23.20
C ALA A 164 -5.43 5.15 23.48
N GLU A 165 -5.07 6.13 24.32
CA GLU A 165 -5.87 7.33 24.59
C GLU A 165 -5.91 8.26 23.36
N GLU A 166 -4.78 8.42 22.65
CA GLU A 166 -4.71 9.19 21.39
C GLU A 166 -5.66 8.62 20.31
N VAL A 167 -5.82 7.30 20.22
CA VAL A 167 -6.79 6.67 19.33
C VAL A 167 -8.23 7.08 19.70
N ALA A 168 -8.56 7.14 20.99
CA ALA A 168 -9.88 7.59 21.45
C ALA A 168 -10.10 9.08 21.17
N THR A 169 -9.08 9.90 21.38
CA THR A 169 -9.09 11.33 21.05
C THR A 169 -9.28 11.54 19.54
N ALA A 170 -8.58 10.80 18.70
CA ALA A 170 -8.72 10.86 17.26
C ALA A 170 -10.14 10.49 16.80
N LYS A 171 -10.75 9.45 17.39
CA LYS A 171 -12.15 9.09 17.12
C LYS A 171 -13.09 10.24 17.46
N THR A 172 -12.91 10.87 18.62
CA THR A 172 -13.73 12.02 19.05
C THR A 172 -13.58 13.21 18.10
N ALA A 173 -12.38 13.40 17.52
CA ALA A 173 -12.12 14.41 16.50
C ALA A 173 -12.79 14.10 15.15
N GLY A 174 -13.15 12.84 14.90
CA GLY A 174 -13.85 12.40 13.67
C GLY A 174 -13.07 11.38 12.83
N ALA A 175 -11.94 10.86 13.29
CA ALA A 175 -11.23 9.80 12.58
C ALA A 175 -12.07 8.53 12.46
N VAL A 176 -12.08 7.93 11.26
CA VAL A 176 -12.89 6.73 10.94
C VAL A 176 -12.09 5.42 11.05
N GLY A 177 -10.80 5.48 11.36
CA GLY A 177 -9.91 4.33 11.49
C GLY A 177 -8.49 4.75 11.84
N VAL A 178 -7.61 3.76 11.93
CA VAL A 178 -6.16 3.94 12.20
C VAL A 178 -5.36 3.38 11.03
N LYS A 179 -4.42 4.16 10.49
CA LYS A 179 -3.45 3.73 9.48
C LYS A 179 -2.13 3.35 10.12
N ILE A 180 -1.66 2.17 9.82
CA ILE A 180 -0.30 1.73 10.11
C ILE A 180 0.50 1.75 8.81
N LEU A 181 1.58 2.52 8.79
CA LEU A 181 2.54 2.55 7.71
C LEU A 181 3.66 1.53 7.95
N LYS A 182 4.48 1.30 6.95
CA LYS A 182 5.71 0.47 7.01
C LYS A 182 6.73 0.91 8.08
N THR A 183 6.48 2.05 8.73
CA THR A 183 7.22 2.49 9.92
C THR A 183 7.32 1.37 10.91
N LEU A 184 6.19 0.76 11.26
CA LEU A 184 6.17 -0.38 12.15
C LEU A 184 6.62 -1.65 11.41
N GLY A 185 7.67 -2.27 11.92
CA GLY A 185 8.24 -3.50 11.39
C GLY A 185 9.41 -3.34 10.44
N LEU A 186 9.55 -2.19 9.74
CA LEU A 186 10.65 -1.98 8.79
C LEU A 186 11.58 -0.80 9.15
N TYR A 187 11.08 0.21 9.88
CA TYR A 187 11.89 1.41 10.12
C TYR A 187 11.95 1.85 11.59
N LEU A 188 10.89 1.59 12.37
CA LEU A 188 10.87 1.99 13.78
C LEU A 188 11.93 1.23 14.58
N ARG A 189 12.82 1.97 15.25
CA ARG A 189 13.91 1.40 16.07
C ARG A 189 13.89 1.99 17.47
N ASP A 190 14.18 1.16 18.45
CA ASP A 190 14.36 1.60 19.83
C ASP A 190 15.69 2.31 20.00
N GLY A 191 15.69 3.44 20.68
CA GLY A 191 16.92 4.16 20.98
C GLY A 191 17.55 4.90 19.79
N GLY A 192 16.79 5.11 18.70
CA GLY A 192 17.23 5.87 17.53
C GLY A 192 17.68 4.99 16.34
N PRO A 193 18.31 5.59 15.31
CA PRO A 193 18.54 4.96 14.01
C PRO A 193 19.37 3.66 14.03
N THR A 194 20.25 3.52 15.01
CA THR A 194 21.12 2.34 15.18
C THR A 194 20.55 1.31 16.15
N GLY A 195 19.39 1.59 16.73
CA GLY A 195 18.72 0.74 17.69
C GLY A 195 18.12 -0.52 17.07
N LYS A 196 17.60 -1.40 17.94
CA LYS A 196 16.93 -2.63 17.52
C LYS A 196 15.62 -2.29 16.80
N LEU A 197 15.36 -2.95 15.67
CA LEU A 197 14.10 -2.82 14.95
C LEU A 197 12.92 -3.27 15.81
N VAL A 198 11.87 -2.45 15.87
CA VAL A 198 10.65 -2.73 16.62
C VAL A 198 9.73 -3.59 15.75
N ARG A 199 9.30 -4.72 16.28
CA ARG A 199 8.48 -5.69 15.56
C ARG A 199 7.02 -5.24 15.49
N VAL A 200 6.31 -5.70 14.46
CA VAL A 200 4.86 -5.45 14.31
C VAL A 200 4.06 -5.95 15.49
N ASP A 201 4.44 -7.11 16.05
CA ASP A 201 3.82 -7.77 17.19
C ASP A 201 4.43 -7.41 18.55
N ASP A 202 5.11 -6.26 18.64
CA ASP A 202 5.65 -5.79 19.93
C ASP A 202 4.49 -5.49 20.91
N PRO A 203 4.54 -6.04 22.15
CA PRO A 203 3.44 -5.90 23.12
C PRO A 203 3.09 -4.46 23.49
N ARG A 204 4.00 -3.49 23.29
CA ARG A 204 3.70 -2.07 23.55
C ARG A 204 2.55 -1.51 22.74
N PHE A 205 2.20 -2.15 21.61
CA PHE A 205 1.10 -1.73 20.74
C PHE A 205 -0.22 -2.44 21.06
N ASP A 206 -0.23 -3.46 21.91
CA ASP A 206 -1.47 -4.18 22.28
C ASP A 206 -2.59 -3.27 22.78
N PRO A 207 -2.33 -2.29 23.69
CA PRO A 207 -3.39 -1.39 24.16
C PRO A 207 -3.99 -0.55 23.04
N MET A 208 -3.21 -0.18 22.02
CA MET A 208 -3.68 0.55 20.85
C MET A 208 -4.61 -0.34 19.99
N TRP A 209 -4.21 -1.59 19.72
CA TRP A 209 -5.05 -2.53 18.97
C TRP A 209 -6.38 -2.79 19.69
N ASP A 210 -6.33 -3.03 21.01
CA ASP A 210 -7.52 -3.24 21.83
C ASP A 210 -8.41 -1.99 21.86
N ALA A 211 -7.84 -0.79 21.91
CA ALA A 211 -8.59 0.46 21.83
C ALA A 211 -9.33 0.58 20.49
N CYS A 212 -8.68 0.25 19.36
CA CYS A 212 -9.33 0.21 18.06
C CYS A 212 -10.56 -0.73 18.08
N GLY A 213 -10.40 -1.94 18.62
CA GLY A 213 -11.51 -2.90 18.72
C GLY A 213 -12.67 -2.41 19.59
N ARG A 214 -12.38 -1.86 20.79
CA ARG A 214 -13.41 -1.29 21.68
C ARG A 214 -14.15 -0.11 21.06
N LEU A 215 -13.45 0.69 20.28
CA LEU A 215 -13.98 1.90 19.66
C LEU A 215 -14.63 1.62 18.31
N GLY A 216 -14.53 0.40 17.77
CA GLY A 216 -15.03 0.07 16.43
C GLY A 216 -14.28 0.80 15.31
N LEU A 217 -13.01 1.13 15.52
CA LEU A 217 -12.14 1.72 14.50
C LEU A 217 -11.38 0.63 13.76
N PRO A 218 -11.55 0.47 12.44
CA PRO A 218 -10.74 -0.44 11.65
C PRO A 218 -9.29 0.02 11.60
N VAL A 219 -8.37 -0.95 11.48
CA VAL A 219 -6.94 -0.71 11.32
C VAL A 219 -6.52 -1.06 9.90
N ALA A 220 -6.17 -0.06 9.11
CA ALA A 220 -5.58 -0.21 7.77
C ALA A 220 -4.07 -0.45 7.91
N MET A 221 -3.62 -1.69 7.70
CA MET A 221 -2.27 -2.12 8.02
C MET A 221 -1.40 -2.32 6.78
N HIS A 222 -0.32 -1.53 6.66
CA HIS A 222 0.71 -1.62 5.64
C HIS A 222 2.07 -1.87 6.31
N VAL A 223 2.51 -3.11 6.39
CA VAL A 223 3.77 -3.50 7.09
C VAL A 223 4.81 -4.15 6.18
N GLY A 224 4.50 -4.36 4.91
CA GLY A 224 5.42 -4.96 3.93
C GLY A 224 5.09 -4.55 2.50
N ASP A 225 6.00 -4.82 1.59
CA ASP A 225 5.86 -4.65 0.14
C ASP A 225 5.90 -6.02 -0.56
N PRO A 226 5.77 -6.10 -1.91
CA PRO A 226 5.89 -7.35 -2.65
C PRO A 226 7.13 -8.17 -2.27
N GLU A 227 7.05 -9.48 -2.37
CA GLU A 227 8.16 -10.39 -1.98
C GLU A 227 9.48 -10.02 -2.67
N ALA A 228 9.44 -9.55 -3.92
CA ALA A 228 10.60 -9.12 -4.68
C ALA A 228 11.42 -7.99 -4.02
N PHE A 229 10.78 -7.16 -3.16
CA PHE A 229 11.47 -6.08 -2.42
C PHE A 229 12.39 -6.61 -1.31
N PHE A 230 12.23 -7.88 -0.91
CA PHE A 230 13.04 -8.56 0.09
C PHE A 230 14.10 -9.47 -0.51
N LEU A 231 14.17 -9.53 -1.85
CA LEU A 231 15.14 -10.34 -2.60
C LEU A 231 16.27 -9.46 -3.16
N PRO A 232 17.42 -10.06 -3.55
CA PRO A 232 18.48 -9.30 -4.23
C PRO A 232 17.95 -8.58 -5.47
N ILE A 233 18.49 -7.38 -5.74
CA ILE A 233 18.21 -6.64 -6.99
C ILE A 233 19.16 -7.20 -8.05
N ASP A 234 18.80 -8.31 -8.67
CA ASP A 234 19.58 -8.97 -9.70
C ASP A 234 18.71 -9.32 -10.93
N ARG A 235 19.29 -10.01 -11.91
CA ARG A 235 18.61 -10.38 -13.17
C ARG A 235 17.38 -11.28 -12.99
N PHE A 236 17.15 -11.85 -11.82
CA PHE A 236 16.01 -12.73 -11.53
C PHE A 236 14.89 -12.01 -10.77
N ASN A 237 15.15 -10.77 -10.31
CA ASN A 237 14.14 -9.99 -9.59
C ASN A 237 13.14 -9.40 -10.57
N GLU A 238 11.86 -9.78 -10.46
CA GLU A 238 10.82 -9.27 -11.38
C GLU A 238 10.57 -7.75 -11.28
N ARG A 239 11.01 -7.13 -10.17
CA ARG A 239 10.94 -5.69 -9.92
C ARG A 239 12.26 -4.98 -10.19
N TYR A 240 13.15 -5.58 -10.99
CA TYR A 240 14.50 -5.09 -11.21
C TYR A 240 14.57 -3.63 -11.66
N GLU A 241 13.70 -3.21 -12.61
CA GLU A 241 13.70 -1.83 -13.11
C GLU A 241 13.18 -0.84 -12.07
N GLU A 242 12.11 -1.18 -11.34
CA GLU A 242 11.54 -0.38 -10.26
C GLU A 242 12.55 -0.21 -9.11
N LEU A 243 13.11 -1.31 -8.62
CA LEU A 243 14.08 -1.29 -7.54
C LEU A 243 15.46 -0.74 -7.97
N GLY A 244 15.81 -0.88 -9.24
CA GLY A 244 17.02 -0.25 -9.80
C GLY A 244 16.90 1.28 -9.86
N ALA A 245 15.70 1.81 -10.12
CA ALA A 245 15.41 3.23 -10.05
C ALA A 245 15.29 3.74 -8.59
N HIS A 246 14.87 2.87 -7.67
CA HIS A 246 14.62 3.16 -6.27
C HIS A 246 15.28 2.11 -5.34
N PRO A 247 16.61 2.01 -5.30
CA PRO A 247 17.32 0.98 -4.53
C PRO A 247 17.05 1.09 -3.02
N ASP A 248 16.69 2.26 -2.56
CA ASP A 248 16.27 2.58 -1.21
C ASP A 248 14.89 2.00 -0.81
N TRP A 249 14.15 1.44 -1.77
CA TRP A 249 12.90 0.70 -1.49
C TRP A 249 13.15 -0.78 -1.20
N SER A 250 14.37 -1.27 -1.40
CA SER A 250 14.74 -2.66 -1.11
C SER A 250 14.85 -2.91 0.40
N PHE A 251 14.28 -4.02 0.84
CA PHE A 251 14.39 -4.56 2.20
C PHE A 251 15.28 -5.80 2.24
N HIS A 252 16.07 -6.03 1.20
CA HIS A 252 17.03 -7.11 1.18
C HIS A 252 18.25 -6.77 2.04
N GLY A 253 18.59 -7.66 2.99
CA GLY A 253 19.78 -7.49 3.81
C GLY A 253 19.55 -7.72 5.30
N LYS A 254 20.61 -7.56 6.10
CA LYS A 254 20.61 -7.91 7.54
C LYS A 254 19.82 -6.96 8.42
N ASP A 255 19.51 -5.76 7.92
CA ASP A 255 18.85 -4.72 8.72
C ASP A 255 17.32 -4.84 8.72
N PHE A 256 16.79 -5.74 7.90
CA PHE A 256 15.34 -5.96 7.77
C PHE A 256 14.98 -7.42 8.08
N PRO A 257 13.75 -7.67 8.57
CA PRO A 257 13.25 -9.03 8.73
C PRO A 257 13.05 -9.68 7.36
N ALA A 258 13.13 -11.00 7.31
CA ALA A 258 12.72 -11.72 6.11
C ALA A 258 11.22 -11.51 5.83
N PHE A 259 10.83 -11.53 4.55
CA PHE A 259 9.45 -11.29 4.11
C PHE A 259 8.42 -12.09 4.93
N LYS A 260 8.63 -13.40 5.07
CA LYS A 260 7.71 -14.27 5.83
C LYS A 260 7.69 -13.99 7.35
N GLU A 261 8.76 -13.43 7.89
CA GLU A 261 8.82 -13.07 9.31
C GLU A 261 7.95 -11.86 9.63
N ILE A 262 7.94 -10.84 8.75
CA ILE A 262 7.07 -9.68 8.94
C ILE A 262 5.60 -10.05 8.78
N LEU A 263 5.26 -10.92 7.80
CA LEU A 263 3.90 -11.44 7.65
C LEU A 263 3.45 -12.25 8.87
N ALA A 264 4.33 -13.13 9.40
CA ALA A 264 4.04 -13.90 10.60
C ALA A 264 3.86 -13.01 11.84
N ALA A 265 4.63 -11.91 11.97
CA ALA A 265 4.44 -10.94 13.04
C ALA A 265 3.08 -10.24 12.94
N ARG A 266 2.69 -9.81 11.73
CA ARG A 266 1.36 -9.27 11.45
C ARG A 266 0.24 -10.23 11.81
N ASP A 267 0.37 -11.49 11.43
CA ASP A 267 -0.64 -12.53 11.68
C ASP A 267 -0.82 -12.81 13.18
N ARG A 268 0.25 -12.69 13.98
CA ARG A 268 0.12 -12.77 15.46
C ARG A 268 -0.68 -11.62 16.04
N VAL A 269 -0.60 -10.42 15.47
CA VAL A 269 -1.46 -9.29 15.86
C VAL A 269 -2.92 -9.62 15.55
N PHE A 270 -3.23 -10.13 14.35
CA PHE A 270 -4.60 -10.50 13.96
C PHE A 270 -5.19 -11.56 14.90
N ALA A 271 -4.40 -12.58 15.24
CA ALA A 271 -4.80 -13.64 16.18
C ALA A 271 -5.03 -13.13 17.60
N LYS A 272 -4.19 -12.22 18.07
CA LYS A 272 -4.22 -11.71 19.44
C LYS A 272 -5.37 -10.74 19.69
N HIS A 273 -5.80 -10.00 18.65
CA HIS A 273 -6.83 -8.96 18.74
C HIS A 273 -8.06 -9.27 17.89
N PRO A 274 -8.81 -10.37 18.18
CA PRO A 274 -9.93 -10.84 17.35
C PRO A 274 -11.14 -9.90 17.34
N LYS A 275 -11.21 -8.93 18.28
CA LYS A 275 -12.25 -7.92 18.34
C LYS A 275 -11.95 -6.68 17.48
N THR A 276 -10.72 -6.56 16.98
CA THR A 276 -10.27 -5.46 16.14
C THR A 276 -10.42 -5.84 14.68
N THR A 277 -11.10 -5.01 13.90
CA THR A 277 -11.21 -5.20 12.45
C THR A 277 -9.93 -4.69 11.79
N PHE A 278 -9.26 -5.56 11.05
CA PHE A 278 -8.07 -5.19 10.26
C PHE A 278 -8.38 -5.19 8.77
N VAL A 279 -7.75 -4.29 8.05
CA VAL A 279 -7.64 -4.31 6.60
C VAL A 279 -6.16 -4.46 6.25
N ALA A 280 -5.76 -5.66 5.85
CA ALA A 280 -4.41 -5.93 5.39
C ALA A 280 -4.28 -5.39 3.96
N LEU A 281 -3.63 -4.23 3.84
CA LEU A 281 -3.53 -3.47 2.60
C LEU A 281 -2.75 -4.25 1.53
N HIS A 282 -2.90 -3.85 0.27
CA HIS A 282 -2.18 -4.44 -0.86
C HIS A 282 -2.36 -5.96 -0.97
N VAL A 283 -3.61 -6.43 -0.86
CA VAL A 283 -3.95 -7.87 -0.89
C VAL A 283 -3.16 -8.64 0.17
N GLY A 284 -3.14 -8.10 1.41
CA GLY A 284 -2.43 -8.73 2.52
C GLY A 284 -0.91 -8.74 2.36
N HIS A 285 -0.34 -7.85 1.53
CA HIS A 285 1.09 -7.73 1.18
C HIS A 285 1.66 -8.93 0.38
N TRP A 286 0.81 -9.83 -0.11
CA TRP A 286 1.27 -11.00 -0.88
C TRP A 286 0.33 -11.31 -2.05
N ALA A 287 0.09 -10.31 -2.90
CA ALA A 287 -0.79 -10.42 -4.07
C ALA A 287 -0.30 -11.47 -5.08
N GLU A 288 0.99 -11.79 -5.06
CA GLU A 288 1.64 -12.83 -5.85
C GLU A 288 1.24 -14.25 -5.43
N ASN A 289 0.69 -14.41 -4.20
CA ASN A 289 0.30 -15.70 -3.63
C ASN A 289 -1.10 -15.67 -3.01
N LEU A 290 -2.12 -15.66 -3.87
CA LEU A 290 -3.51 -15.62 -3.44
C LEU A 290 -3.96 -16.83 -2.62
N SER A 291 -3.27 -17.98 -2.72
CA SER A 291 -3.51 -19.13 -1.84
C SER A 291 -3.19 -18.78 -0.39
N ALA A 292 -2.00 -18.25 -0.13
CA ALA A 292 -1.58 -17.85 1.21
C ALA A 292 -2.44 -16.70 1.79
N VAL A 293 -2.86 -15.74 0.93
CA VAL A 293 -3.80 -14.69 1.35
C VAL A 293 -5.16 -15.29 1.70
N GLY A 294 -5.63 -16.27 0.93
CA GLY A 294 -6.86 -17.01 1.23
C GLY A 294 -6.79 -17.75 2.56
N GLU A 295 -5.70 -18.46 2.83
CA GLU A 295 -5.45 -19.13 4.10
C GLU A 295 -5.44 -18.14 5.29
N MET A 296 -4.86 -16.95 5.11
CA MET A 296 -4.92 -15.87 6.09
C MET A 296 -6.35 -15.43 6.36
N LEU A 297 -7.15 -15.21 5.31
CA LEU A 297 -8.54 -14.81 5.45
C LEU A 297 -9.42 -15.90 6.09
N ASP A 298 -9.20 -17.17 5.75
CA ASP A 298 -9.90 -18.31 6.36
C ASP A 298 -9.56 -18.45 7.87
N ARG A 299 -8.31 -18.15 8.23
CA ARG A 299 -7.82 -18.24 9.61
C ARG A 299 -8.28 -17.06 10.49
N PHE A 300 -8.39 -15.86 9.92
CA PHE A 300 -8.68 -14.63 10.67
C PHE A 300 -9.97 -13.95 10.20
N PRO A 301 -11.12 -14.25 10.85
CA PRO A 301 -12.40 -13.66 10.46
C PRO A 301 -12.48 -12.13 10.64
N ASN A 302 -11.61 -11.54 11.43
CA ASN A 302 -11.50 -10.10 11.68
C ASN A 302 -10.63 -9.35 10.66
N VAL A 303 -10.11 -10.03 9.63
CA VAL A 303 -9.24 -9.42 8.60
C VAL A 303 -9.97 -9.28 7.27
N ASN A 304 -9.81 -8.16 6.62
CA ASN A 304 -10.19 -7.86 5.24
C ASN A 304 -8.93 -7.52 4.44
N VAL A 305 -9.03 -7.46 3.12
CA VAL A 305 -7.94 -7.00 2.23
C VAL A 305 -8.45 -5.93 1.28
N GLU A 306 -7.55 -5.10 0.75
CA GLU A 306 -7.85 -4.16 -0.33
C GLU A 306 -6.83 -4.29 -1.47
N ILE A 307 -7.19 -3.83 -2.67
CA ILE A 307 -6.46 -4.14 -3.90
C ILE A 307 -5.50 -3.03 -4.38
N GLY A 308 -5.30 -1.99 -3.59
CA GLY A 308 -4.50 -0.81 -3.96
C GLY A 308 -3.10 -1.17 -4.44
N ALA A 309 -2.71 -0.60 -5.58
CA ALA A 309 -1.43 -0.81 -6.25
C ALA A 309 -1.08 -2.29 -6.55
N ARG A 310 -2.09 -3.20 -6.65
CA ARG A 310 -1.88 -4.65 -6.85
C ARG A 310 -2.65 -5.26 -8.01
N ILE A 311 -3.28 -4.46 -8.86
CA ILE A 311 -3.88 -5.00 -10.09
C ILE A 311 -2.83 -5.54 -11.07
N GLY A 312 -1.58 -5.10 -10.96
CA GLY A 312 -0.45 -5.64 -11.71
C GLY A 312 -0.18 -7.13 -11.41
N GLU A 313 -0.34 -7.57 -10.15
CA GLU A 313 -0.24 -8.97 -9.74
C GLU A 313 -1.53 -9.74 -9.98
N LEU A 314 -2.66 -9.17 -9.58
CA LEU A 314 -3.97 -9.80 -9.73
C LEU A 314 -4.30 -10.08 -11.21
N GLY A 315 -4.03 -9.14 -12.10
CA GLY A 315 -4.32 -9.26 -13.52
C GLY A 315 -3.37 -10.20 -14.27
N ARG A 316 -2.20 -10.56 -13.72
CA ARG A 316 -1.32 -11.60 -14.26
C ARG A 316 -1.80 -13.03 -13.95
N GLN A 317 -2.72 -13.16 -12.98
CA GLN A 317 -3.31 -14.43 -12.57
C GLN A 317 -4.85 -14.38 -12.59
N PRO A 318 -5.50 -13.96 -13.71
CA PRO A 318 -6.92 -13.61 -13.75
C PRO A 318 -7.84 -14.75 -13.30
N ARG A 319 -7.54 -15.99 -13.69
CA ARG A 319 -8.35 -17.17 -13.30
C ARG A 319 -8.32 -17.43 -11.79
N THR A 320 -7.19 -17.21 -11.14
CA THR A 320 -7.05 -17.34 -9.69
C THR A 320 -7.71 -16.16 -8.99
N SER A 321 -7.56 -14.96 -9.55
CA SER A 321 -8.19 -13.74 -9.05
C SER A 321 -9.71 -13.82 -9.08
N VAL A 322 -10.32 -14.31 -10.17
CA VAL A 322 -11.77 -14.52 -10.22
C VAL A 322 -12.25 -15.43 -9.09
N ARG A 323 -11.60 -16.60 -8.89
CA ARG A 323 -11.94 -17.53 -7.80
C ARG A 323 -11.72 -16.90 -6.41
N PHE A 324 -10.69 -16.06 -6.25
CA PHE A 324 -10.42 -15.35 -5.01
C PHE A 324 -11.50 -14.31 -4.71
N PHE A 325 -11.87 -13.49 -5.68
CA PHE A 325 -12.96 -12.53 -5.54
C PHE A 325 -14.29 -13.20 -5.24
N ASP A 326 -14.61 -14.30 -5.92
CA ASP A 326 -15.84 -15.06 -5.68
C ASP A 326 -15.89 -15.61 -4.25
N LYS A 327 -14.85 -16.29 -3.79
CA LYS A 327 -14.78 -16.87 -2.44
C LYS A 327 -14.79 -15.82 -1.33
N TYR A 328 -14.05 -14.72 -1.53
CA TYR A 328 -13.84 -13.70 -0.50
C TYR A 328 -14.57 -12.39 -0.81
N GLN A 329 -15.64 -12.44 -1.59
CA GLN A 329 -16.41 -11.28 -2.06
C GLN A 329 -16.85 -10.31 -0.94
N ASP A 330 -17.04 -10.82 0.27
CA ASP A 330 -17.42 -10.01 1.46
C ASP A 330 -16.21 -9.46 2.24
N ARG A 331 -14.99 -9.72 1.77
CA ARG A 331 -13.74 -9.41 2.50
C ARG A 331 -12.75 -8.58 1.67
N VAL A 332 -13.03 -8.35 0.39
CA VAL A 332 -12.17 -7.57 -0.51
C VAL A 332 -12.74 -6.16 -0.68
N LEU A 333 -11.93 -5.15 -0.45
CA LEU A 333 -12.27 -3.74 -0.61
C LEU A 333 -11.59 -3.17 -1.87
N PHE A 334 -12.26 -2.22 -2.53
CA PHE A 334 -11.65 -1.40 -3.56
C PHE A 334 -10.68 -0.40 -2.91
N GLY A 335 -9.52 -0.23 -3.52
CA GLY A 335 -8.52 0.77 -3.17
C GLY A 335 -7.54 0.94 -4.32
N THR A 336 -6.95 2.12 -4.45
CA THR A 336 -5.99 2.41 -5.52
C THR A 336 -4.59 2.75 -5.00
N ASP A 337 -4.46 3.12 -3.74
CA ASP A 337 -3.25 3.72 -3.16
C ASP A 337 -2.93 5.08 -3.83
N ALA A 338 -3.98 5.79 -4.25
CA ALA A 338 -3.86 7.02 -5.03
C ALA A 338 -3.19 8.15 -4.26
N ILE A 339 -2.27 8.83 -4.96
CA ILE A 339 -1.54 9.99 -4.48
C ILE A 339 -1.83 11.16 -5.43
N PRO A 340 -2.37 12.30 -4.94
CA PRO A 340 -2.69 13.46 -5.78
C PRO A 340 -1.47 14.13 -6.42
N HIS A 341 -0.29 13.86 -5.89
CA HIS A 341 0.96 14.45 -6.34
C HIS A 341 2.04 13.41 -6.45
N GLY A 342 2.75 13.37 -7.56
CA GLY A 342 3.94 12.56 -7.73
C GLY A 342 4.01 11.96 -9.12
N VAL A 343 5.18 11.99 -9.70
CA VAL A 343 5.53 11.33 -10.95
C VAL A 343 6.35 10.06 -10.72
N GLU A 344 6.77 9.83 -9.47
CA GLU A 344 7.69 8.75 -9.09
C GLU A 344 6.98 7.38 -9.06
N THR A 345 5.65 7.39 -8.90
CA THR A 345 4.82 6.17 -8.85
C THR A 345 3.63 6.31 -9.81
N PRO A 346 3.83 6.21 -11.14
CA PRO A 346 2.77 6.45 -12.14
C PRO A 346 1.50 5.62 -11.90
N GLN A 347 1.63 4.42 -11.37
CA GLN A 347 0.52 3.52 -11.03
C GLN A 347 -0.32 3.98 -9.84
N GLN A 348 0.05 5.07 -9.17
CA GLN A 348 -0.65 5.63 -8.01
C GLN A 348 -1.02 7.12 -8.21
N VAL A 349 -0.68 7.71 -9.35
CA VAL A 349 -1.02 9.12 -9.62
C VAL A 349 -2.53 9.24 -9.76
N PHE A 350 -3.14 10.00 -8.84
CA PHE A 350 -4.58 10.28 -8.86
C PHE A 350 -4.99 10.97 -10.17
N GLY A 351 -5.98 10.42 -10.85
CA GLY A 351 -6.50 10.93 -12.10
C GLY A 351 -7.51 9.96 -12.71
N GLU A 352 -8.29 10.42 -13.68
CA GLU A 352 -9.33 9.60 -14.32
C GLU A 352 -8.78 8.30 -14.91
N ASP A 353 -7.60 8.35 -15.54
CA ASP A 353 -6.99 7.18 -16.19
C ASP A 353 -6.65 6.08 -15.20
N LEU A 354 -6.19 6.43 -13.99
CA LEU A 354 -5.96 5.44 -12.92
C LEU A 354 -7.25 4.65 -12.63
N TYR A 355 -8.35 5.35 -12.38
CA TYR A 355 -9.62 4.71 -12.03
C TYR A 355 -10.22 3.93 -13.20
N ARG A 356 -10.14 4.44 -14.44
CA ARG A 356 -10.60 3.75 -15.65
C ARG A 356 -9.88 2.41 -15.85
N ILE A 357 -8.57 2.34 -15.56
CA ILE A 357 -7.79 1.09 -15.62
C ILE A 357 -8.29 0.09 -14.56
N TYR A 358 -8.52 0.53 -13.33
CA TYR A 358 -9.07 -0.32 -12.27
C TYR A 358 -10.48 -0.83 -12.61
N TYR A 359 -11.33 0.03 -13.17
CA TYR A 359 -12.68 -0.38 -13.60
C TYR A 359 -12.63 -1.35 -14.77
N ARG A 360 -11.78 -1.10 -15.76
CA ARG A 360 -11.55 -2.05 -16.86
C ARG A 360 -11.10 -3.41 -16.32
N PHE A 361 -10.18 -3.43 -15.37
CA PHE A 361 -9.73 -4.66 -14.72
C PHE A 361 -10.87 -5.41 -14.03
N LEU A 362 -11.74 -4.71 -13.29
CA LEU A 362 -12.79 -5.36 -12.50
C LEU A 362 -14.05 -5.70 -13.30
N GLU A 363 -14.42 -4.86 -14.27
CA GLU A 363 -15.71 -4.92 -14.98
C GLU A 363 -15.67 -5.64 -16.33
N THR A 364 -14.47 -5.93 -16.88
CA THR A 364 -14.32 -6.54 -18.20
C THR A 364 -13.51 -7.83 -18.16
N GLU A 365 -13.60 -8.62 -19.22
CA GLU A 365 -12.73 -9.76 -19.49
C GLU A 365 -11.69 -9.43 -20.57
N ASP A 366 -11.36 -8.14 -20.73
CA ASP A 366 -10.36 -7.67 -21.67
C ASP A 366 -9.00 -8.31 -21.41
N GLU A 367 -8.26 -8.54 -22.48
CA GLU A 367 -6.97 -9.25 -22.43
C GLU A 367 -5.81 -8.30 -22.73
N TYR A 368 -4.69 -8.52 -22.06
CA TYR A 368 -3.37 -7.99 -22.39
C TYR A 368 -3.32 -6.46 -22.49
N PHE A 369 -3.74 -5.74 -21.44
CA PHE A 369 -3.73 -4.27 -21.39
C PHE A 369 -2.82 -3.72 -20.27
N ASP A 370 -2.51 -2.42 -20.35
CA ASP A 370 -1.65 -1.74 -19.39
C ASP A 370 -2.34 -1.59 -18.01
N TYR A 371 -1.59 -1.82 -16.93
CA TYR A 371 -2.09 -1.68 -15.55
C TYR A 371 -1.83 -0.30 -14.93
N ALA A 372 -1.18 0.59 -15.65
CA ALA A 372 -0.86 1.94 -15.18
C ALA A 372 -0.91 2.94 -16.35
N PRO A 373 -1.22 4.21 -16.09
CA PRO A 373 -1.21 5.28 -17.10
C PRO A 373 0.23 5.74 -17.37
N ALA A 374 1.08 4.84 -17.87
CA ALA A 374 2.48 5.06 -18.13
C ALA A 374 2.93 4.33 -19.39
N ARG A 375 3.75 4.98 -20.22
CA ARG A 375 4.29 4.39 -21.46
C ARG A 375 5.09 3.12 -21.22
N VAL A 376 5.91 3.12 -20.16
CA VAL A 376 6.63 1.94 -19.67
C VAL A 376 5.96 1.52 -18.38
N PRO A 377 5.50 0.26 -18.27
CA PRO A 377 4.87 -0.22 -17.06
C PRO A 377 5.82 -0.10 -15.86
N PRO A 378 5.42 0.60 -14.78
CA PRO A 378 6.38 1.07 -13.77
C PRO A 378 6.90 -0.02 -12.83
N GLN A 379 6.12 -1.09 -12.63
CA GLN A 379 6.47 -2.17 -11.70
C GLN A 379 7.18 -3.33 -12.40
N GLY A 380 6.93 -3.52 -13.70
CA GLY A 380 7.51 -4.54 -14.55
C GLY A 380 6.82 -4.55 -15.91
N ARG A 381 7.53 -5.05 -16.92
CA ARG A 381 7.11 -4.99 -18.33
C ARG A 381 6.09 -6.06 -18.71
N TRP A 382 5.04 -6.21 -17.91
CA TRP A 382 3.93 -7.12 -18.18
C TRP A 382 2.64 -6.36 -18.50
N ARG A 383 1.66 -7.12 -18.97
CA ARG A 383 0.28 -6.69 -19.20
C ARG A 383 -0.64 -7.50 -18.31
N ILE A 384 -1.85 -7.01 -18.12
CA ILE A 384 -2.86 -7.63 -17.28
C ILE A 384 -4.09 -8.03 -18.08
N TYR A 385 -4.94 -8.80 -17.41
CA TYR A 385 -6.22 -9.31 -17.94
C TYR A 385 -7.33 -8.92 -16.97
N GLY A 386 -8.49 -8.54 -17.51
CA GLY A 386 -9.68 -8.25 -16.73
C GLY A 386 -10.22 -9.51 -16.05
N VAL A 387 -10.99 -9.30 -14.98
CA VAL A 387 -11.58 -10.39 -14.17
C VAL A 387 -13.10 -10.49 -14.31
N GLY A 388 -13.76 -9.54 -14.97
CA GLY A 388 -15.17 -9.59 -15.32
C GLY A 388 -16.11 -9.92 -14.16
N LEU A 389 -15.98 -9.24 -13.04
CA LEU A 389 -16.75 -9.53 -11.83
C LEU A 389 -18.25 -9.33 -12.05
N SER A 390 -19.06 -10.22 -11.47
CA SER A 390 -20.51 -10.07 -11.46
C SER A 390 -20.94 -8.79 -10.75
N GLU A 391 -22.11 -8.25 -11.08
CA GLU A 391 -22.66 -7.04 -10.44
C GLU A 391 -22.77 -7.16 -8.91
N GLN A 392 -23.11 -8.35 -8.42
CA GLN A 392 -23.18 -8.63 -6.99
C GLN A 392 -21.82 -8.43 -6.33
N ILE A 393 -20.75 -8.99 -6.91
CA ILE A 393 -19.40 -8.88 -6.38
C ILE A 393 -18.89 -7.45 -6.52
N LEU A 394 -19.13 -6.81 -7.67
CA LEU A 394 -18.74 -5.40 -7.90
C LEU A 394 -19.32 -4.46 -6.83
N ARG A 395 -20.63 -4.57 -6.49
CA ARG A 395 -21.23 -3.75 -5.43
C ARG A 395 -20.54 -3.94 -4.08
N LYS A 396 -20.20 -5.18 -3.74
CA LYS A 396 -19.50 -5.50 -2.50
C LYS A 396 -18.10 -4.89 -2.47
N VAL A 397 -17.32 -5.12 -3.52
CA VAL A 397 -15.94 -4.62 -3.64
C VAL A 397 -15.91 -3.10 -3.73
N TYR A 398 -16.79 -2.49 -4.51
CA TYR A 398 -16.79 -1.05 -4.74
C TYR A 398 -17.21 -0.23 -3.52
N HIS A 399 -18.21 -0.65 -2.74
CA HIS A 399 -18.64 0.15 -1.60
C HIS A 399 -19.14 -0.62 -0.38
N GLN A 400 -19.89 -1.73 -0.54
CA GLN A 400 -20.58 -2.34 0.59
C GLN A 400 -19.62 -2.87 1.66
N ASN A 401 -18.47 -3.46 1.26
CA ASN A 401 -17.47 -3.93 2.20
C ASN A 401 -16.79 -2.78 2.93
N ALA A 402 -16.49 -1.68 2.25
CA ALA A 402 -15.92 -0.49 2.86
C ALA A 402 -16.90 0.14 3.87
N GLU A 403 -18.19 0.27 3.53
CA GLU A 403 -19.22 0.75 4.43
C GLU A 403 -19.35 -0.11 5.69
N ARG A 404 -19.33 -1.44 5.52
CA ARG A 404 -19.37 -2.39 6.65
C ARG A 404 -18.14 -2.25 7.54
N VAL A 405 -16.95 -2.16 6.96
CA VAL A 405 -15.68 -2.04 7.69
C VAL A 405 -15.60 -0.71 8.45
N LEU A 406 -16.02 0.38 7.82
CA LEU A 406 -16.04 1.71 8.43
C LEU A 406 -17.20 1.91 9.43
N GLY A 407 -18.21 1.02 9.42
CA GLY A 407 -19.43 1.19 10.22
C GLY A 407 -20.25 2.39 9.79
N MET A 408 -20.18 2.81 8.53
CA MET A 408 -20.81 4.03 8.00
C MET A 408 -21.59 3.73 6.71
N LYS A 409 -22.71 4.42 6.53
CA LYS A 409 -23.41 4.47 5.25
C LYS A 409 -22.94 5.71 4.48
N LEU A 410 -22.21 5.51 3.41
CA LEU A 410 -21.62 6.56 2.59
C LEU A 410 -22.36 6.72 1.26
N VAL A 411 -22.73 5.60 0.63
CA VAL A 411 -23.43 5.55 -0.66
C VAL A 411 -24.94 5.37 -0.45
N GLY A 412 -25.75 6.15 -1.13
CA GLY A 412 -27.21 5.99 -1.17
C GLY A 412 -27.93 6.35 0.14
N ALA A 413 -27.35 7.20 0.96
CA ALA A 413 -27.99 7.75 2.17
C ALA A 413 -28.60 9.13 1.91
#